data_674b795fc1722b14e3a34dfad991cffa
#
_entry.id   674b795fc1722b14e3a34dfad991cffa
#
_cell.length_a   1.000
_cell.length_b   1.000
_cell.length_c   1.000
_cell.angle_alpha   90.00
_cell.angle_beta   90.00
_cell.angle_gamma   90.00
#
_symmetry.space_group_name_H-M   'P 1'
#
loop_
_entity.id
_entity.type
_entity.pdbx_description
1 polymer ?
#
loop_
_entity_poly.entity_id
_entity_poly.type
_entity_poly.pdbx_seq_one_letter_code
_entity_poly.pdbx_strand_id
1 'polypeptide(L)'
;MRRHITRSVPGPHLGLRPPFSGMTADDHGWAADLRFAVHCSVTLLGLLSAVDAVAGHLTWPRALLWTGLSALLCAVLVPPRVRAGAGWLSCRGLLRRRAVRTDRLVSVRWSDGVAQRMVLRDTEGGRVEVDPEVFLANPALWHRLDEDARGSVERGTLRCGVTALRQLSDRIDRGHARAVFTISGLE
;
A
#
# COMPACT_ATOMS: atom_id res chain seq x y z
N MET A 1 11.19 3.23 51.84
CA MET A 1 11.98 2.62 50.78
C MET A 1 11.06 2.39 49.55
N ARG A 2 10.98 3.39 48.65
CA ARG A 2 10.13 3.33 47.45
C ARG A 2 11.02 2.91 46.26
N ARG A 3 10.78 1.74 45.66
CA ARG A 3 11.44 1.30 44.44
C ARG A 3 10.78 1.96 43.23
N HIS A 4 11.50 2.85 42.58
CA HIS A 4 11.17 3.37 41.25
C HIS A 4 11.34 2.24 40.22
N ILE A 5 10.23 1.79 39.66
CA ILE A 5 10.23 0.89 38.49
C ILE A 5 10.34 1.80 37.27
N THR A 6 11.54 1.91 36.72
CA THR A 6 11.79 2.56 35.44
C THR A 6 11.26 1.65 34.33
N ARG A 7 10.13 2.04 33.77
CA ARG A 7 9.53 1.40 32.60
C ARG A 7 10.36 1.80 31.38
N SER A 8 11.27 0.91 30.95
CA SER A 8 11.99 1.07 29.69
C SER A 8 10.99 1.03 28.54
N VAL A 9 10.85 2.15 27.86
CA VAL A 9 10.13 2.26 26.59
C VAL A 9 11.03 1.61 25.53
N PRO A 10 10.59 0.56 24.80
CA PRO A 10 11.36 0.03 23.70
C PRO A 10 11.40 1.07 22.57
N GLY A 11 12.61 1.48 22.20
CA GLY A 11 12.84 2.37 21.07
C GLY A 11 12.37 1.77 19.75
N PRO A 12 12.23 2.60 18.70
CA PRO A 12 11.76 2.14 17.39
C PRO A 12 12.75 1.15 16.80
N HIS A 13 12.34 -0.10 16.64
CA HIS A 13 13.13 -1.14 15.97
C HIS A 13 13.32 -0.77 14.50
N LEU A 14 14.44 -0.11 14.23
CA LEU A 14 14.98 0.04 12.87
C LEU A 14 15.43 -1.34 12.37
N GLY A 15 14.86 -1.78 11.26
CA GLY A 15 15.51 -2.73 10.37
C GLY A 15 15.23 -4.21 10.59
N LEU A 16 13.98 -4.64 10.76
CA LEU A 16 13.63 -6.03 10.51
C LEU A 16 13.69 -6.31 8.99
N ARG A 17 14.83 -6.83 8.53
CA ARG A 17 14.86 -7.63 7.30
C ARG A 17 13.95 -8.83 7.54
N PRO A 18 12.90 -9.05 6.74
CA PRO A 18 12.11 -10.27 6.87
C PRO A 18 13.01 -11.48 6.52
N PRO A 19 13.11 -12.47 7.41
CA PRO A 19 13.97 -13.65 7.21
C PRO A 19 13.33 -14.71 6.29
N PHE A 20 12.43 -14.34 5.38
CA PHE A 20 11.62 -15.31 4.65
C PHE A 20 11.91 -15.30 3.16
N SER A 21 12.70 -16.29 2.72
CA SER A 21 12.87 -16.71 1.33
C SER A 21 11.73 -17.68 0.96
N GLY A 22 10.50 -17.21 0.92
CA GLY A 22 9.34 -17.92 0.40
C GLY A 22 8.80 -17.21 -0.83
N MET A 23 8.01 -17.89 -1.65
CA MET A 23 7.32 -17.28 -2.80
C MET A 23 6.63 -15.98 -2.37
N THR A 24 7.17 -14.84 -2.79
CA THR A 24 6.60 -13.52 -2.54
C THR A 24 5.64 -13.19 -3.66
N ALA A 25 4.42 -12.81 -3.31
CA ALA A 25 3.51 -12.18 -4.25
C ALA A 25 3.87 -10.69 -4.34
N ASP A 26 4.25 -10.25 -5.52
CA ASP A 26 4.56 -8.85 -5.82
C ASP A 26 3.38 -8.21 -6.58
N ASP A 27 3.22 -6.92 -6.36
CA ASP A 27 2.24 -6.12 -7.09
C ASP A 27 2.68 -5.93 -8.56
N HIS A 28 2.00 -6.60 -9.49
CA HIS A 28 2.29 -6.54 -10.92
C HIS A 28 1.84 -5.21 -11.57
N GLY A 29 0.88 -4.50 -10.98
CA GLY A 29 0.37 -3.21 -11.46
C GLY A 29 1.32 -2.05 -11.22
N TRP A 30 2.20 -2.14 -10.24
CA TRP A 30 3.07 -1.05 -9.80
C TRP A 30 3.91 -0.43 -10.92
N ALA A 31 4.42 -1.24 -11.86
CA ALA A 31 5.25 -0.74 -12.96
C ALA A 31 4.43 0.09 -13.98
N ALA A 32 3.16 -0.23 -14.17
CA ALA A 32 2.26 0.53 -15.03
C ALA A 32 1.92 1.88 -14.40
N ASP A 33 1.60 1.88 -13.12
CA ASP A 33 1.27 3.08 -12.36
C ASP A 33 2.47 4.02 -12.22
N LEU A 34 3.68 3.46 -12.03
CA LEU A 34 4.91 4.25 -12.03
C LEU A 34 5.15 4.92 -13.39
N ARG A 35 4.95 4.19 -14.49
CA ARG A 35 5.06 4.78 -15.84
C ARG A 35 4.06 5.90 -16.05
N PHE A 36 2.82 5.71 -15.60
CA PHE A 36 1.81 6.76 -15.65
C PHE A 36 2.23 8.00 -14.85
N ALA A 37 2.74 7.83 -13.62
CA ALA A 37 3.23 8.92 -12.79
C ALA A 37 4.36 9.71 -13.47
N VAL A 38 5.32 8.98 -14.09
CA VAL A 38 6.41 9.59 -14.84
C VAL A 38 5.90 10.35 -16.07
N HIS A 39 5.00 9.75 -16.87
CA HIS A 39 4.43 10.43 -18.03
C HIS A 39 3.70 11.71 -17.65
N CYS A 40 2.85 11.69 -16.63
CA CYS A 40 2.15 12.89 -16.15
C CYS A 40 3.14 13.99 -15.73
N SER A 41 4.20 13.61 -15.02
CA SER A 41 5.21 14.58 -14.54
C SER A 41 6.03 15.17 -15.68
N VAL A 42 6.43 14.37 -16.65
CA VAL A 42 7.16 14.84 -17.85
C VAL A 42 6.28 15.73 -18.73
N THR A 43 5.02 15.35 -18.91
CA THR A 43 4.04 16.16 -19.67
C THR A 43 3.84 17.52 -19.01
N LEU A 44 3.66 17.54 -17.67
CA LEU A 44 3.55 18.79 -16.93
C LEU A 44 4.78 19.68 -17.11
N LEU A 45 5.98 19.11 -16.94
CA LEU A 45 7.23 19.83 -17.12
C LEU A 45 7.35 20.41 -18.54
N GLY A 46 7.04 19.58 -19.55
CA GLY A 46 7.09 19.99 -20.96
C GLY A 46 6.13 21.12 -21.26
N LEU A 47 4.87 21.05 -20.78
CA LEU A 47 3.86 22.09 -20.97
C LEU A 47 4.28 23.42 -20.33
N LEU A 48 4.72 23.39 -19.05
CA LEU A 48 5.12 24.59 -18.34
C LEU A 48 6.36 25.24 -18.98
N SER A 49 7.34 24.42 -19.38
CA SER A 49 8.53 24.89 -20.06
C SER A 49 8.22 25.47 -21.45
N ALA A 50 7.29 24.86 -22.19
CA ALA A 50 6.86 25.35 -23.51
C ALA A 50 6.14 26.71 -23.40
N VAL A 51 5.25 26.86 -22.43
CA VAL A 51 4.55 28.15 -22.19
C VAL A 51 5.55 29.26 -21.86
N ASP A 52 6.52 29.00 -20.97
CA ASP A 52 7.54 30.00 -20.61
C ASP A 52 8.49 30.32 -21.81
N ALA A 53 8.81 29.33 -22.63
CA ALA A 53 9.63 29.52 -23.83
C ALA A 53 8.92 30.41 -24.84
N VAL A 54 7.63 30.15 -25.13
CA VAL A 54 6.82 30.96 -26.06
C VAL A 54 6.62 32.39 -25.52
N ALA A 55 6.47 32.54 -24.22
CA ALA A 55 6.32 33.84 -23.57
C ALA A 55 7.65 34.61 -23.44
N GLY A 56 8.79 34.02 -23.80
CA GLY A 56 10.11 34.66 -23.65
C GLY A 56 10.57 34.82 -22.22
N HIS A 57 9.94 34.11 -21.27
CA HIS A 57 10.19 34.21 -19.83
C HIS A 57 11.02 33.07 -19.28
N LEU A 58 11.66 32.26 -20.12
CA LEU A 58 12.47 31.12 -19.69
C LEU A 58 13.71 31.61 -18.93
N THR A 59 13.62 31.61 -17.61
CA THR A 59 14.74 31.97 -16.72
C THR A 59 15.12 30.79 -15.86
N TRP A 60 16.39 30.74 -15.42
CA TRP A 60 16.90 29.68 -14.56
C TRP A 60 16.05 29.42 -13.29
N PRO A 61 15.60 30.45 -12.54
CA PRO A 61 14.74 30.23 -11.36
C PRO A 61 13.41 29.58 -11.70
N ARG A 62 12.79 29.94 -12.84
CA ARG A 62 11.54 29.35 -13.29
C ARG A 62 11.71 27.89 -13.73
N ALA A 63 12.80 27.59 -14.45
CA ALA A 63 13.10 26.22 -14.81
C ALA A 63 13.26 25.32 -13.57
N LEU A 64 13.93 25.81 -12.53
CA LEU A 64 14.02 25.09 -11.25
C LEU A 64 12.66 24.91 -10.57
N LEU A 65 11.80 25.93 -10.59
CA LEU A 65 10.46 25.87 -10.03
C LEU A 65 9.62 24.79 -10.73
N TRP A 66 9.60 24.76 -12.07
CA TRP A 66 8.85 23.78 -12.84
C TRP A 66 9.37 22.36 -12.66
N THR A 67 10.69 22.22 -12.61
CA THR A 67 11.33 20.93 -12.31
C THR A 67 10.95 20.45 -10.90
N GLY A 68 11.00 21.34 -9.91
CA GLY A 68 10.59 21.03 -8.54
C GLY A 68 9.11 20.62 -8.43
N LEU A 69 8.22 21.35 -9.11
CA LEU A 69 6.79 21.05 -9.13
C LEU A 69 6.51 19.68 -9.80
N SER A 70 7.17 19.42 -10.93
CA SER A 70 7.03 18.14 -11.64
C SER A 70 7.60 16.96 -10.84
N ALA A 71 8.73 17.17 -10.15
CA ALA A 71 9.29 16.18 -9.24
C ALA A 71 8.36 15.91 -8.03
N LEU A 72 7.74 16.97 -7.49
CA LEU A 72 6.76 16.84 -6.42
C LEU A 72 5.52 16.05 -6.89
N LEU A 73 5.00 16.36 -8.08
CA LEU A 73 3.89 15.62 -8.68
C LEU A 73 4.26 14.14 -8.84
N CYS A 74 5.44 13.84 -9.39
CA CYS A 74 5.93 12.47 -9.49
C CYS A 74 5.98 11.78 -8.13
N ALA A 75 6.53 12.44 -7.12
CA ALA A 75 6.61 11.90 -5.76
C ALA A 75 5.25 11.58 -5.15
N VAL A 76 4.23 12.41 -5.42
CA VAL A 76 2.86 12.20 -4.93
C VAL A 76 2.16 11.06 -5.69
N LEU A 77 2.42 10.93 -6.99
CA LEU A 77 1.78 9.92 -7.84
C LEU A 77 2.42 8.53 -7.73
N VAL A 78 3.68 8.43 -7.22
CA VAL A 78 4.34 7.12 -7.06
C VAL A 78 3.56 6.25 -6.09
N PRO A 79 2.99 5.10 -6.54
CA PRO A 79 2.20 4.24 -5.67
C PRO A 79 3.08 3.48 -4.68
N PRO A 80 2.58 3.19 -3.48
CA PRO A 80 3.29 2.35 -2.52
C PRO A 80 3.37 0.91 -3.04
N ARG A 81 4.55 0.31 -2.97
CA ARG A 81 4.74 -1.12 -3.29
C ARG A 81 4.23 -2.00 -2.16
N VAL A 82 3.33 -2.91 -2.49
CA VAL A 82 2.85 -3.94 -1.56
C VAL A 82 3.48 -5.28 -1.91
N ARG A 83 3.97 -5.98 -0.90
CA ARG A 83 4.53 -7.33 -1.00
C ARG A 83 3.97 -8.18 0.12
N ALA A 84 3.54 -9.38 -0.21
CA ALA A 84 3.11 -10.39 0.76
C ALA A 84 3.97 -11.64 0.62
N GLY A 85 4.29 -12.24 1.74
CA GLY A 85 4.92 -13.56 1.84
C GLY A 85 4.21 -14.38 2.91
N ALA A 86 4.70 -15.58 3.18
CA ALA A 86 4.14 -16.44 4.20
C ALA A 86 4.22 -15.75 5.58
N GLY A 87 3.08 -15.40 6.16
CA GLY A 87 2.96 -14.81 7.49
C GLY A 87 3.35 -13.33 7.60
N TRP A 88 3.56 -12.61 6.50
CA TRP A 88 3.89 -11.19 6.54
C TRP A 88 3.38 -10.43 5.32
N LEU A 89 3.08 -9.15 5.54
CA LEU A 89 2.75 -8.19 4.49
C LEU A 89 3.56 -6.91 4.72
N SER A 90 4.20 -6.41 3.68
CA SER A 90 4.94 -5.16 3.75
C SER A 90 4.45 -4.18 2.70
N CYS A 91 4.29 -2.93 3.13
CA CYS A 91 3.98 -1.80 2.28
C CYS A 91 5.18 -0.85 2.29
N ARG A 92 5.74 -0.58 1.13
CA ARG A 92 6.85 0.35 0.95
C ARG A 92 6.35 1.59 0.23
N GLY A 93 6.09 2.63 0.98
CA GLY A 93 5.90 3.98 0.44
C GLY A 93 7.23 4.64 0.12
N LEU A 94 7.17 5.88 -0.41
CA LEU A 94 8.35 6.64 -0.81
C LEU A 94 9.34 6.88 0.35
N LEU A 95 8.82 7.20 1.54
CA LEU A 95 9.61 7.60 2.72
C LEU A 95 9.65 6.56 3.84
N ARG A 96 8.70 5.63 3.87
CA ARG A 96 8.58 4.68 4.99
C ARG A 96 8.23 3.28 4.50
N ARG A 97 8.92 2.31 5.07
CA ARG A 97 8.58 0.90 4.96
C ARG A 97 7.85 0.47 6.22
N ARG A 98 6.67 -0.10 6.05
CA ARG A 98 5.90 -0.69 7.14
C ARG A 98 5.67 -2.16 6.83
N ALA A 99 5.75 -3.00 7.84
CA ALA A 99 5.48 -4.42 7.74
C ALA A 99 4.55 -4.83 8.88
N VAL A 100 3.73 -5.84 8.64
CA VAL A 100 2.82 -6.45 9.60
C VAL A 100 2.90 -7.96 9.45
N ARG A 101 2.80 -8.66 10.55
CA ARG A 101 2.70 -10.12 10.58
C ARG A 101 1.26 -10.54 10.35
N THR A 102 1.00 -11.13 9.18
CA THR A 102 -0.34 -11.58 8.78
C THR A 102 -0.74 -12.87 9.49
N ASP A 103 0.24 -13.68 9.91
CA ASP A 103 0.04 -14.89 10.71
C ASP A 103 -0.38 -14.60 12.18
N ARG A 104 -0.23 -13.36 12.66
CA ARG A 104 -0.54 -12.94 14.04
C ARG A 104 -1.34 -11.64 14.09
N LEU A 105 -2.34 -11.52 13.22
CA LEU A 105 -3.20 -10.35 13.20
C LEU A 105 -4.01 -10.22 14.48
N VAL A 106 -4.12 -9.01 14.98
CA VAL A 106 -4.96 -8.63 16.14
C VAL A 106 -6.20 -7.88 15.67
N SER A 107 -6.05 -6.99 14.70
CA SER A 107 -7.17 -6.23 14.19
C SER A 107 -7.02 -5.89 12.71
N VAL A 108 -8.16 -5.96 12.02
CA VAL A 108 -8.35 -5.50 10.65
C VAL A 108 -9.48 -4.50 10.66
N ARG A 109 -9.25 -3.28 10.18
CA ARG A 109 -10.27 -2.22 10.17
C ARG A 109 -10.22 -1.44 8.87
N TRP A 110 -11.38 -0.96 8.44
CA TRP A 110 -11.46 0.08 7.43
C TRP A 110 -11.10 1.42 8.07
N SER A 111 -10.37 2.25 7.34
CA SER A 111 -10.11 3.64 7.73
C SER A 111 -11.31 4.50 7.33
N ASP A 112 -11.76 5.37 8.23
CA ASP A 112 -12.89 6.28 8.01
C ASP A 112 -12.52 7.51 7.15
N GLY A 113 -11.40 7.48 6.43
CA GLY A 113 -10.95 8.55 5.53
C GLY A 113 -11.67 8.55 4.18
N VAL A 114 -11.49 9.64 3.42
CA VAL A 114 -12.01 9.80 2.05
C VAL A 114 -11.55 8.66 1.13
N ALA A 115 -10.33 8.19 1.30
CA ALA A 115 -9.83 6.96 0.69
C ALA A 115 -10.04 5.80 1.67
N GLN A 116 -10.93 4.88 1.33
CA GLN A 116 -11.16 3.66 2.12
C GLN A 116 -9.90 2.82 2.11
N ARG A 117 -9.12 2.85 3.19
CA ARG A 117 -7.91 2.03 3.35
C ARG A 117 -8.14 0.95 4.39
N MET A 118 -7.54 -0.19 4.19
CA MET A 118 -7.53 -1.27 5.17
C MET A 118 -6.33 -1.12 6.10
N VAL A 119 -6.58 -1.08 7.40
CA VAL A 119 -5.55 -1.00 8.45
C VAL A 119 -5.41 -2.36 9.10
N LEU A 120 -4.23 -2.94 8.95
CA LEU A 120 -3.84 -4.22 9.57
C LEU A 120 -2.95 -3.95 10.76
N ARG A 121 -3.18 -4.66 11.88
CA ARG A 121 -2.32 -4.61 13.07
C ARG A 121 -2.03 -6.02 13.56
N ASP A 122 -0.80 -6.25 13.96
CA ASP A 122 -0.35 -7.51 14.56
C ASP A 122 -0.12 -7.42 16.08
N THR A 123 0.23 -8.55 16.67
CA THR A 123 0.55 -8.68 18.11
C THR A 123 1.85 -7.98 18.49
N GLU A 124 2.75 -7.72 17.53
CA GLU A 124 4.08 -7.12 17.76
C GLU A 124 4.05 -5.59 17.63
N GLY A 125 2.85 -5.01 17.38
CA GLY A 125 2.66 -3.56 17.21
C GLY A 125 2.89 -3.08 15.78
N GLY A 126 3.11 -3.99 14.83
CA GLY A 126 3.17 -3.67 13.40
C GLY A 126 1.82 -3.10 12.93
N ARG A 127 1.90 -2.05 12.11
CA ARG A 127 0.72 -1.42 11.50
C ARG A 127 1.00 -1.09 10.05
N VAL A 128 0.14 -1.60 9.18
CA VAL A 128 0.18 -1.33 7.73
C VAL A 128 -1.18 -0.84 7.28
N GLU A 129 -1.18 0.17 6.43
CA GLU A 129 -2.35 0.66 5.72
C GLU A 129 -2.19 0.31 4.25
N VAL A 130 -3.15 -0.43 3.71
CA VAL A 130 -3.15 -0.93 2.33
C VAL A 130 -4.40 -0.45 1.63
N ASP A 131 -4.22 -0.11 0.37
CA ASP A 131 -5.35 0.15 -0.52
C ASP A 131 -6.00 -1.19 -0.91
N PRO A 132 -7.30 -1.38 -0.71
CA PRO A 132 -7.99 -2.62 -1.07
C PRO A 132 -7.93 -2.93 -2.58
N GLU A 133 -7.80 -1.91 -3.43
CA GLU A 133 -7.65 -2.09 -4.89
C GLU A 133 -6.43 -2.95 -5.25
N VAL A 134 -5.37 -2.91 -4.43
CA VAL A 134 -4.18 -3.76 -4.63
C VAL A 134 -4.53 -5.25 -4.53
N PHE A 135 -5.49 -5.61 -3.67
CA PHE A 135 -5.95 -7.00 -3.53
C PHE A 135 -6.90 -7.40 -4.65
N LEU A 136 -7.70 -6.45 -5.17
CA LEU A 136 -8.52 -6.69 -6.36
C LEU A 136 -7.67 -6.91 -7.61
N ALA A 137 -6.60 -6.13 -7.77
CA ALA A 137 -5.67 -6.25 -8.88
C ALA A 137 -4.77 -7.50 -8.79
N ASN A 138 -4.52 -8.01 -7.57
CA ASN A 138 -3.60 -9.12 -7.33
C ASN A 138 -4.23 -10.21 -6.47
N PRO A 139 -4.95 -11.18 -7.07
CA PRO A 139 -5.59 -12.28 -6.34
C PRO A 139 -4.61 -13.09 -5.47
N ALA A 140 -3.35 -13.23 -5.91
CA ALA A 140 -2.34 -13.96 -5.15
C ALA A 140 -2.00 -13.27 -3.82
N LEU A 141 -2.01 -11.93 -3.77
CA LEU A 141 -1.84 -11.17 -2.52
C LEU A 141 -3.02 -11.38 -1.58
N TRP A 142 -4.24 -11.41 -2.13
CA TRP A 142 -5.46 -11.67 -1.36
C TRP A 142 -5.46 -13.06 -0.76
N HIS A 143 -5.20 -14.10 -1.57
CA HIS A 143 -5.18 -15.49 -1.07
C HIS A 143 -4.20 -15.68 0.09
N ARG A 144 -3.02 -15.08 0.01
CA ARG A 144 -2.05 -15.10 1.11
C ARG A 144 -2.56 -14.43 2.38
N LEU A 145 -3.15 -13.24 2.23
CA LEU A 145 -3.71 -12.52 3.38
C LEU A 145 -4.86 -13.29 4.02
N ASP A 146 -5.77 -13.86 3.21
CA ASP A 146 -6.92 -14.60 3.68
C ASP A 146 -6.52 -15.89 4.40
N GLU A 147 -5.57 -16.65 3.86
CA GLU A 147 -5.00 -17.85 4.49
C GLU A 147 -4.39 -17.53 5.86
N ASP A 148 -3.53 -16.53 5.92
CA ASP A 148 -2.88 -16.09 7.17
C ASP A 148 -3.90 -15.54 8.18
N ALA A 149 -4.91 -14.79 7.70
CA ALA A 149 -5.95 -14.24 8.55
C ALA A 149 -6.86 -15.34 9.15
N ARG A 150 -7.19 -16.37 8.38
CA ARG A 150 -7.91 -17.56 8.90
C ARG A 150 -7.08 -18.23 10.00
N GLY A 151 -5.80 -18.46 9.78
CA GLY A 151 -4.92 -18.99 10.80
C GLY A 151 -4.84 -18.09 12.06
N SER A 152 -4.97 -16.76 11.91
CA SER A 152 -5.04 -15.84 13.04
C SER A 152 -6.38 -15.92 13.80
N VAL A 153 -7.49 -16.21 13.10
CA VAL A 153 -8.80 -16.49 13.71
C VAL A 153 -8.75 -17.80 14.50
N GLU A 154 -8.24 -18.87 13.90
CA GLU A 154 -8.14 -20.20 14.53
C GLU A 154 -7.28 -20.16 15.79
N ARG A 155 -6.19 -19.41 15.78
CA ARG A 155 -5.33 -19.17 16.95
C ARG A 155 -5.90 -18.22 17.98
N GLY A 156 -7.05 -17.59 17.70
CA GLY A 156 -7.70 -16.63 18.60
C GLY A 156 -6.94 -15.30 18.75
N THR A 157 -5.97 -15.00 17.89
CA THR A 157 -5.23 -13.74 17.93
C THR A 157 -6.02 -12.58 17.34
N LEU A 158 -6.84 -12.84 16.30
CA LEU A 158 -7.67 -11.81 15.65
C LEU A 158 -8.90 -11.48 16.52
N ARG A 159 -8.84 -10.34 17.20
CA ARG A 159 -9.92 -9.86 18.09
C ARG A 159 -11.02 -9.11 17.36
N CYS A 160 -10.68 -8.39 16.30
CA CYS A 160 -11.62 -7.61 15.51
C CYS A 160 -11.25 -7.61 14.04
N GLY A 161 -12.27 -7.62 13.15
CA GLY A 161 -12.04 -7.42 11.72
C GLY A 161 -12.46 -8.58 10.82
N VAL A 162 -13.04 -9.65 11.35
CA VAL A 162 -13.61 -10.74 10.54
C VAL A 162 -14.64 -10.19 9.55
N THR A 163 -15.47 -9.23 9.98
CA THR A 163 -16.44 -8.57 9.10
C THR A 163 -15.75 -7.76 7.99
N ALA A 164 -14.64 -7.07 8.32
CA ALA A 164 -13.89 -6.30 7.33
C ALA A 164 -13.24 -7.21 6.27
N LEU A 165 -12.73 -8.37 6.67
CA LEU A 165 -12.18 -9.36 5.75
C LEU A 165 -13.27 -9.95 4.84
N ARG A 166 -14.45 -10.28 5.39
CA ARG A 166 -15.60 -10.75 4.60
C ARG A 166 -16.05 -9.71 3.57
N GLN A 167 -16.16 -8.45 3.98
CA GLN A 167 -16.51 -7.36 3.05
C GLN A 167 -15.49 -7.22 1.92
N LEU A 168 -14.21 -7.43 2.19
CA LEU A 168 -13.18 -7.42 1.16
C LEU A 168 -13.32 -8.63 0.23
N SER A 169 -13.52 -9.84 0.77
CA SER A 169 -13.80 -11.05 -0.02
C SER A 169 -14.98 -10.83 -0.97
N ASP A 170 -16.11 -10.33 -0.45
CA ASP A 170 -17.31 -10.06 -1.25
C ASP A 170 -17.07 -9.01 -2.35
N ARG A 171 -16.17 -8.06 -2.14
CA ARG A 171 -15.78 -7.08 -3.17
C ARG A 171 -14.94 -7.72 -4.27
N ILE A 172 -13.99 -8.57 -3.90
CA ILE A 172 -13.11 -9.27 -4.82
C ILE A 172 -13.93 -10.23 -5.69
N ASP A 173 -14.82 -11.02 -5.08
CA ASP A 173 -15.69 -11.96 -5.78
C ASP A 173 -16.61 -11.23 -6.78
N ARG A 174 -17.18 -10.10 -6.39
CA ARG A 174 -17.97 -9.26 -7.29
C ARG A 174 -17.14 -8.64 -8.42
N GLY A 175 -15.89 -8.27 -8.16
CA GLY A 175 -14.96 -7.77 -9.18
C GLY A 175 -14.65 -8.84 -10.23
N HIS A 176 -14.34 -10.05 -9.79
CA HIS A 176 -14.07 -11.17 -10.68
C HIS A 176 -15.31 -11.58 -11.48
N ALA A 177 -16.50 -11.63 -10.86
CA ALA A 177 -17.74 -11.93 -11.57
C ALA A 177 -18.00 -10.92 -12.70
N ARG A 178 -17.83 -9.62 -12.45
CA ARG A 178 -17.98 -8.59 -13.50
C ARG A 178 -16.99 -8.76 -14.64
N ALA A 179 -15.71 -9.03 -14.32
CA ALA A 179 -14.69 -9.25 -15.34
C ALA A 179 -15.02 -10.44 -16.25
N VAL A 180 -15.54 -11.54 -15.69
CA VAL A 180 -15.98 -12.71 -16.45
C VAL A 180 -17.17 -12.38 -17.34
N PHE A 181 -18.17 -11.63 -16.86
CA PHE A 181 -19.34 -11.23 -17.67
C PHE A 181 -18.93 -10.30 -18.84
N THR A 182 -18.02 -9.36 -18.61
CA THR A 182 -17.53 -8.45 -19.66
C THR A 182 -16.76 -9.22 -20.75
N ILE A 183 -16.00 -10.25 -20.39
CA ILE A 183 -15.23 -11.06 -21.36
C ILE A 183 -16.17 -12.00 -22.15
N SER A 184 -17.24 -12.51 -21.51
CA SER A 184 -18.18 -13.42 -22.16
C SER A 184 -19.23 -12.73 -23.03
N GLY A 185 -19.23 -11.39 -23.12
CA GLY A 185 -20.11 -10.63 -24.02
C GLY A 185 -21.60 -10.77 -23.68
N LEU A 186 -21.94 -11.17 -22.46
CA LEU A 186 -23.30 -11.25 -21.95
C LEU A 186 -23.62 -9.91 -21.26
N GLU A 187 -24.07 -8.91 -22.01
CA GLU A 187 -24.81 -7.76 -21.52
C GLU A 187 -26.30 -8.07 -21.49
#